data_cc8d7812135929ab3adde7a214256cd4
#
_entry.id   cc8d7812135929ab3adde7a214256cd4
#
_cell.length_a   1.000
_cell.length_b   1.000
_cell.length_c   1.000
_cell.angle_alpha   90.00
_cell.angle_beta   90.00
_cell.angle_gamma   90.00
#
_symmetry.space_group_name_H-M   'P 1'
#
loop_
_entity.id
_entity.type
_entity.pdbx_description
1 polymer ?
#
loop_
_entity_poly.entity_id
_entity_poly.type
_entity_poly.pdbx_seq_one_letter_code
_entity_poly.pdbx_strand_id
1 'polypeptide(L)'
;LTPFIALPFNNAAEVSFSPSAQFITAQNGSGALTYDLRDLLSYKLSLPFAAKADTLMKWIDGFHLQAIAEDGTSYMLDYDGQNVQKLIGVGTSQALYFAPDMRSVFRINEKDQQSNLEEIDLVTAADK
;
A
#
# COMPACT_ATOMS: atom_id res chain seq x y z
N LEU A 1 -3.37 -30.67 9.81
CA LEU A 1 -2.38 -30.10 8.91
C LEU A 1 -1.36 -29.30 9.68
N THR A 2 -0.11 -29.71 9.61
CA THR A 2 0.98 -28.97 10.22
C THR A 2 1.32 -27.75 9.34
N PRO A 3 1.33 -26.52 9.88
CA PRO A 3 1.69 -25.38 9.07
C PRO A 3 3.14 -25.50 8.59
N PHE A 4 3.35 -25.13 7.33
CA PHE A 4 4.70 -25.11 6.75
C PHE A 4 5.57 -24.05 7.43
N ILE A 5 5.00 -22.90 7.72
CA ILE A 5 5.68 -21.81 8.41
C ILE A 5 4.66 -20.99 9.21
N ALA A 6 5.08 -20.50 10.36
CA ALA A 6 4.29 -19.57 11.16
C ALA A 6 5.03 -18.23 11.22
N LEU A 7 4.39 -17.17 10.75
CA LEU A 7 4.97 -15.83 10.78
C LEU A 7 4.76 -15.18 12.15
N PRO A 8 5.71 -14.35 12.60
CA PRO A 8 5.60 -13.67 13.90
C PRO A 8 4.63 -12.47 13.80
N PHE A 9 3.39 -12.73 13.48
CA PHE A 9 2.36 -11.71 13.32
C PHE A 9 1.02 -12.25 13.82
N ASN A 10 0.51 -11.62 14.87
CA ASN A 10 -0.70 -12.08 15.55
C ASN A 10 -1.94 -11.35 15.03
N ASN A 11 -3.05 -12.08 15.00
CA ASN A 11 -4.37 -11.52 14.70
C ASN A 11 -4.40 -10.80 13.34
N ALA A 12 -3.80 -11.40 12.32
CA ALA A 12 -3.89 -10.87 10.97
C ALA A 12 -5.36 -10.79 10.54
N ALA A 13 -5.82 -9.59 10.23
CA ALA A 13 -7.16 -9.35 9.72
C ALA A 13 -7.22 -9.49 8.21
N GLU A 14 -6.15 -9.11 7.54
CA GLU A 14 -6.06 -9.11 6.09
C GLU A 14 -4.71 -9.60 5.62
N VAL A 15 -4.73 -10.26 4.48
CA VAL A 15 -3.53 -10.80 3.83
C VAL A 15 -3.63 -10.49 2.34
N SER A 16 -2.53 -10.05 1.74
CA SER A 16 -2.49 -9.85 0.29
C SER A 16 -1.14 -10.24 -0.30
N PHE A 17 -1.18 -10.80 -1.50
CA PHE A 17 0.03 -11.14 -2.25
C PHE A 17 0.41 -10.01 -3.19
N SER A 18 1.72 -9.80 -3.35
CA SER A 18 2.20 -8.93 -4.42
C SER A 18 1.87 -9.53 -5.79
N PRO A 19 1.76 -8.71 -6.85
CA PRO A 19 1.50 -9.24 -8.20
C PRO A 19 2.53 -10.25 -8.68
N SER A 20 3.77 -10.14 -8.21
CA SER A 20 4.84 -11.09 -8.53
C SER A 20 4.75 -12.40 -7.75
N ALA A 21 3.86 -12.47 -6.75
CA ALA A 21 3.74 -13.56 -5.79
C ALA A 21 5.02 -13.82 -4.97
N GLN A 22 5.96 -12.89 -4.97
CA GLN A 22 7.17 -12.98 -4.17
C GLN A 22 6.92 -12.60 -2.70
N PHE A 23 6.04 -11.63 -2.49
CA PHE A 23 5.75 -11.11 -1.15
C PHE A 23 4.32 -11.37 -0.74
N ILE A 24 4.13 -11.58 0.55
CA ILE A 24 2.82 -11.58 1.18
C ILE A 24 2.83 -10.56 2.31
N THR A 25 1.79 -9.72 2.35
CA THR A 25 1.62 -8.74 3.41
C THR A 25 0.47 -9.15 4.31
N ALA A 26 0.71 -9.15 5.61
CA ALA A 26 -0.31 -9.35 6.62
C ALA A 26 -0.49 -8.05 7.40
N GLN A 27 -1.73 -7.70 7.68
CA GLN A 27 -2.06 -6.49 8.45
C GLN A 27 -3.09 -6.78 9.53
N ASN A 28 -3.02 -5.98 10.58
CA ASN A 28 -4.04 -5.88 11.61
C ASN A 28 -4.24 -4.41 11.99
N GLY A 29 -5.06 -4.12 12.97
CA GLY A 29 -5.35 -2.74 13.37
C GLY A 29 -4.16 -1.97 13.94
N SER A 30 -3.03 -2.61 14.24
CA SER A 30 -1.87 -1.97 14.88
C SER A 30 -0.59 -2.04 14.07
N GLY A 31 -0.56 -2.76 12.93
CA GLY A 31 0.65 -2.84 12.14
C GLY A 31 0.55 -3.76 10.95
N ALA A 32 1.67 -3.94 10.30
CA ALA A 32 1.79 -4.79 9.13
C ALA A 32 3.16 -5.47 9.07
N LEU A 33 3.21 -6.57 8.35
CA LEU A 33 4.41 -7.35 8.14
C LEU A 33 4.44 -7.84 6.71
N THR A 34 5.57 -7.70 6.03
CA THR A 34 5.80 -8.31 4.72
C THR A 34 6.69 -9.54 4.89
N TYR A 35 6.34 -10.61 4.23
CA TYR A 35 7.17 -11.81 4.17
C TYR A 35 7.60 -12.09 2.74
N ASP A 36 8.91 -12.26 2.56
CA ASP A 36 9.51 -12.62 1.27
C ASP A 36 9.50 -14.13 1.12
N LEU A 37 8.68 -14.63 0.22
CA LEU A 37 8.51 -16.06 -0.01
C LEU A 37 9.71 -16.69 -0.71
N ARG A 38 10.53 -15.90 -1.39
CA ARG A 38 11.72 -16.38 -2.08
C ARG A 38 12.90 -16.50 -1.13
N ASP A 39 13.18 -15.40 -0.41
CA ASP A 39 14.36 -15.32 0.46
C ASP A 39 14.07 -15.71 1.92
N LEU A 40 12.79 -15.98 2.23
CA LEU A 40 12.31 -16.42 3.55
C LEU A 40 12.65 -15.43 4.66
N LEU A 41 12.48 -14.14 4.37
CA LEU A 41 12.72 -13.04 5.29
C LEU A 41 11.43 -12.32 5.61
N SER A 42 11.27 -11.88 6.85
CA SER A 42 10.14 -11.08 7.26
C SER A 42 10.57 -9.66 7.61
N TYR A 43 9.72 -8.69 7.25
CA TYR A 43 9.95 -7.27 7.48
C TYR A 43 8.76 -6.69 8.21
N LYS A 44 8.97 -6.20 9.43
CA LYS A 44 7.94 -5.47 10.16
C LYS A 44 7.88 -4.05 9.63
N LEU A 45 6.70 -3.62 9.18
CA LEU A 45 6.53 -2.30 8.61
C LEU A 45 6.26 -1.29 9.73
N SER A 46 7.18 -0.32 9.86
CA SER A 46 7.04 0.80 10.79
C SER A 46 6.80 2.06 9.98
N LEU A 47 5.58 2.58 10.03
CA LEU A 47 5.19 3.75 9.27
C LEU A 47 5.49 5.03 10.07
N PRO A 48 6.02 6.09 9.40
CA PRO A 48 6.29 7.36 10.09
C PRO A 48 5.03 8.22 10.27
N PHE A 49 3.86 7.62 10.11
CA PHE A 49 2.55 8.28 10.27
C PHE A 49 1.55 7.28 10.84
N ALA A 50 0.47 7.79 11.41
CA ALA A 50 -0.64 6.94 11.83
C ALA A 50 -1.42 6.47 10.60
N ALA A 51 -1.53 5.17 10.41
CA ALA A 51 -2.29 4.59 9.32
C ALA A 51 -3.80 4.72 9.57
N LYS A 52 -4.55 4.95 8.49
CA LYS A 52 -6.00 5.03 8.57
C LYS A 52 -6.57 3.67 8.96
N ALA A 53 -7.41 3.65 9.99
CA ALA A 53 -8.09 2.43 10.43
C ALA A 53 -8.95 1.86 9.30
N ASP A 54 -9.04 0.54 9.26
CA ASP A 54 -9.84 -0.22 8.30
C ASP A 54 -9.48 0.03 6.82
N THR A 55 -8.30 0.61 6.58
CA THR A 55 -7.81 0.81 5.23
C THR A 55 -6.60 -0.07 4.99
N LEU A 56 -6.72 -0.92 3.98
CA LEU A 56 -5.67 -1.86 3.66
C LEU A 56 -4.58 -1.21 2.84
N MET A 57 -3.33 -1.59 3.10
CA MET A 57 -2.25 -1.31 2.19
C MET A 57 -2.46 -2.12 0.91
N LYS A 58 -2.17 -1.50 -0.23
CA LYS A 58 -2.34 -2.13 -1.54
C LYS A 58 -0.98 -2.26 -2.20
N TRP A 59 -0.79 -3.38 -2.89
CA TRP A 59 0.37 -3.53 -3.78
C TRP A 59 0.15 -2.67 -5.02
N ILE A 60 1.13 -1.81 -5.30
CA ILE A 60 1.16 -0.98 -6.51
C ILE A 60 1.76 -1.78 -7.65
N ASP A 61 2.86 -2.47 -7.36
CA ASP A 61 3.58 -3.34 -8.28
C ASP A 61 4.21 -4.49 -7.48
N GLY A 62 5.20 -5.17 -8.04
CA GLY A 62 5.86 -6.29 -7.39
C GLY A 62 6.70 -5.94 -6.17
N PHE A 63 6.95 -4.65 -5.89
CA PHE A 63 7.89 -4.21 -4.85
C PHE A 63 7.40 -3.04 -4.00
N HIS A 64 6.32 -2.38 -4.39
CA HIS A 64 5.86 -1.17 -3.74
C HIS A 64 4.44 -1.30 -3.21
N LEU A 65 4.22 -0.68 -2.07
CA LEU A 65 2.92 -0.63 -1.39
C LEU A 65 2.41 0.80 -1.34
N GLN A 66 1.11 0.95 -1.36
CA GLN A 66 0.42 2.19 -1.02
C GLN A 66 -0.15 2.07 0.39
N ALA A 67 0.11 3.07 1.21
CA ALA A 67 -0.53 3.21 2.52
C ALA A 67 -1.26 4.54 2.60
N ILE A 68 -2.35 4.58 3.35
CA ILE A 68 -3.14 5.80 3.54
C ILE A 68 -3.05 6.17 5.02
N ALA A 69 -2.62 7.40 5.28
CA ALA A 69 -2.54 7.93 6.62
C ALA A 69 -3.93 8.31 7.15
N GLU A 70 -4.01 8.50 8.46
CA GLU A 70 -5.26 8.83 9.14
C GLU A 70 -5.91 10.12 8.60
N ASP A 71 -5.10 11.08 8.14
CA ASP A 71 -5.57 12.31 7.51
C ASP A 71 -5.98 12.16 6.05
N GLY A 72 -5.90 10.94 5.50
CA GLY A 72 -6.24 10.63 4.12
C GLY A 72 -5.10 10.78 3.12
N THR A 73 -3.92 11.20 3.56
CA THR A 73 -2.76 11.34 2.68
C THR A 73 -2.27 9.98 2.23
N SER A 74 -1.98 9.83 0.94
CA SER A 74 -1.43 8.60 0.37
C SER A 74 0.09 8.63 0.35
N TYR A 75 0.68 7.49 0.66
CA TYR A 75 2.12 7.29 0.64
C TYR A 75 2.44 6.04 -0.17
N MET A 76 3.60 6.05 -0.81
CA MET A 76 4.21 4.88 -1.42
C MET A 76 5.41 4.47 -0.59
N LEU A 77 5.61 3.19 -0.42
CA LEU A 77 6.75 2.64 0.32
C LEU A 77 7.19 1.32 -0.30
N ASP A 78 8.43 0.95 -0.02
CA ASP A 78 8.95 -0.34 -0.46
C ASP A 78 8.36 -1.48 0.36
N TYR A 79 8.49 -2.70 -0.14
CA TYR A 79 7.99 -3.92 0.52
C TYR A 79 8.52 -4.09 1.94
N ASP A 80 9.69 -3.55 2.25
CA ASP A 80 10.32 -3.64 3.57
C ASP A 80 9.99 -2.45 4.48
N GLY A 81 9.12 -1.55 4.04
CA GLY A 81 8.70 -0.39 4.79
C GLY A 81 9.61 0.82 4.65
N GLN A 82 10.64 0.74 3.80
CA GLN A 82 11.57 1.84 3.58
C GLN A 82 11.13 2.73 2.43
N ASN A 83 11.87 3.82 2.21
CA ASN A 83 11.64 4.77 1.12
C ASN A 83 10.20 5.28 1.07
N VAL A 84 9.68 5.67 2.22
CA VAL A 84 8.31 6.19 2.32
C VAL A 84 8.25 7.56 1.66
N GLN A 85 7.40 7.70 0.65
CA GLN A 85 7.24 8.92 -0.12
C GLN A 85 5.77 9.34 -0.15
N LYS A 86 5.53 10.62 0.12
CA LYS A 86 4.19 11.19 0.03
C LYS A 86 3.81 11.37 -1.44
N LEU A 87 2.63 10.90 -1.80
CA LEU A 87 2.08 11.11 -3.14
C LEU A 87 1.35 12.45 -3.17
N ILE A 88 1.81 13.36 -4.02
CA ILE A 88 1.30 14.72 -4.10
C ILE A 88 0.33 14.81 -5.27
N GLY A 89 -0.78 15.53 -5.07
CA GLY A 89 -1.75 15.79 -6.13
C GLY A 89 -2.80 14.72 -6.32
N VAL A 90 -2.72 13.61 -5.60
CA VAL A 90 -3.68 12.50 -5.75
C VAL A 90 -4.93 12.65 -4.88
N GLY A 91 -4.97 13.67 -4.01
CA GLY A 91 -6.09 13.87 -3.09
C GLY A 91 -6.07 12.89 -1.92
N THR A 92 -7.21 12.71 -1.30
CA THR A 92 -7.32 11.93 -0.06
C THR A 92 -8.34 10.80 -0.18
N SER A 93 -8.10 9.74 0.54
CA SER A 93 -9.03 8.67 0.96
C SER A 93 -9.78 7.91 -0.13
N GLN A 94 -9.29 7.86 -1.36
CA GLN A 94 -9.93 7.08 -2.42
C GLN A 94 -9.00 5.99 -2.95
N ALA A 95 -9.59 4.94 -3.52
CA ALA A 95 -8.83 3.91 -4.20
C ALA A 95 -8.11 4.50 -5.42
N LEU A 96 -6.83 4.24 -5.49
CA LEU A 96 -5.98 4.68 -6.58
C LEU A 96 -5.57 3.48 -7.43
N TYR A 97 -5.52 3.69 -8.74
CA TYR A 97 -5.11 2.67 -9.69
C TYR A 97 -3.90 3.20 -10.46
N PHE A 98 -2.76 2.60 -10.24
CA PHE A 98 -1.50 3.08 -10.79
C PHE A 98 -1.31 2.56 -12.20
N ALA A 99 -0.90 3.44 -13.12
CA ALA A 99 -0.51 3.03 -14.46
C ALA A 99 0.75 2.16 -14.39
N PRO A 100 0.91 1.18 -15.31
CA PRO A 100 2.07 0.29 -15.28
C PRO A 100 3.43 0.99 -15.36
N ASP A 101 3.49 2.18 -15.98
CA ASP A 101 4.72 2.97 -16.08
C ASP A 101 4.97 3.86 -14.86
N MET A 102 4.05 3.84 -13.88
CA MET A 102 4.13 4.61 -12.65
C MET A 102 4.19 6.12 -12.85
N ARG A 103 3.73 6.62 -14.00
CA ARG A 103 3.69 8.06 -14.29
C ARG A 103 2.34 8.68 -14.02
N SER A 104 1.31 7.87 -14.01
CA SER A 104 -0.07 8.32 -13.79
C SER A 104 -0.76 7.45 -12.78
N VAL A 105 -1.71 8.04 -12.10
CA VAL A 105 -2.63 7.32 -11.24
C VAL A 105 -4.05 7.71 -11.63
N PHE A 106 -4.94 6.74 -11.58
CA PHE A 106 -6.36 6.93 -11.89
C PHE A 106 -7.17 6.80 -10.62
N ARG A 107 -8.19 7.62 -10.51
CA ARG A 107 -9.17 7.50 -9.44
C ARG A 107 -10.56 7.74 -9.98
N ILE A 108 -11.55 7.20 -9.28
CA ILE A 108 -12.94 7.49 -9.55
C ILE A 108 -13.37 8.61 -8.61
N ASN A 109 -13.80 9.71 -9.18
CA ASN A 109 -14.32 10.86 -8.45
C ASN A 109 -15.82 10.91 -8.61
N GLU A 110 -16.55 10.97 -7.50
CA GLU A 110 -17.99 11.14 -7.52
C GLU A 110 -18.33 12.59 -7.20
N LYS A 111 -18.98 13.25 -8.15
CA LYS A 111 -19.42 14.62 -7.99
C LYS A 111 -20.82 14.77 -8.60
N ASP A 112 -21.74 15.39 -7.86
CA ASP A 112 -23.11 15.66 -8.32
C ASP A 112 -23.83 14.39 -8.81
N GLN A 113 -23.65 13.26 -8.09
CA GLN A 113 -24.21 11.95 -8.43
C GLN A 113 -23.67 11.35 -9.73
N GLN A 114 -22.56 11.89 -10.22
CA GLN A 114 -21.86 11.36 -11.39
C GLN A 114 -20.51 10.82 -11.00
N SER A 115 -20.15 9.68 -11.59
CA SER A 115 -18.84 9.09 -11.41
C SER A 115 -17.96 9.44 -12.60
N ASN A 116 -16.81 10.04 -12.32
CA ASN A 116 -15.84 10.42 -13.34
C ASN A 116 -14.52 9.69 -13.10
N LEU A 117 -13.91 9.20 -14.16
CA LEU A 117 -12.58 8.67 -14.12
C LEU A 117 -11.59 9.82 -14.35
N GLU A 118 -10.72 10.03 -13.38
CA GLU A 118 -9.70 11.08 -13.46
C GLU A 118 -8.30 10.46 -13.56
N GLU A 119 -7.49 11.03 -14.44
CA GLU A 119 -6.07 10.74 -14.52
C GLU A 119 -5.28 11.85 -13.86
N ILE A 120 -4.33 11.48 -13.01
CA ILE A 120 -3.49 12.43 -12.28
C ILE A 120 -2.03 12.07 -12.53
N ASP A 121 -1.22 13.06 -12.90
CA ASP A 121 0.22 12.86 -13.02
C ASP A 121 0.81 12.58 -11.64
N LEU A 122 1.56 11.50 -11.55
CA LEU A 122 2.13 11.05 -10.29
C LEU A 122 3.35 11.91 -9.95
N VAL A 123 3.25 12.64 -8.84
CA VAL A 123 4.34 13.45 -8.31
C VAL A 123 4.58 13.05 -6.86
N THR A 124 5.84 12.78 -6.52
CA THR A 124 6.24 12.51 -5.14
C THR A 124 6.95 13.73 -4.54
N ALA A 125 7.11 13.74 -3.23
CA ALA A 125 7.84 14.82 -2.56
C ALA A 125 9.30 14.91 -3.05
N ALA A 126 9.88 13.81 -3.51
CA ALA A 126 11.24 13.76 -4.02
C ALA A 126 11.40 14.46 -5.39
N ASP A 127 10.31 14.63 -6.12
CA ASP A 127 10.32 15.22 -7.47
C ASP A 127 10.22 16.74 -7.46
N LYS A 128 10.15 17.33 -6.30
CA LYS A 128 10.02 18.79 -6.14
C LYS A 128 11.32 19.47 -5.83
#